data_66ae0494afb235eb8858a9f94ceb2966
#
_entry.id   66ae0494afb235eb8858a9f94ceb2966
#
_cell.length_a   1.000
_cell.length_b   1.000
_cell.length_c   1.000
_cell.angle_alpha   90.00
_cell.angle_beta   90.00
_cell.angle_gamma   90.00
#
_symmetry.space_group_name_H-M   'P 1'
#
loop_
_entity.id
_entity.type
_entity.pdbx_description
1 polymer ?
#
loop_
_entity_poly.entity_id
_entity_poly.type
_entity_poly.pdbx_seq_one_letter_code
_entity_poly.pdbx_strand_id
1 'polypeptide(L)'
;MGSKVKAYISMAIAMTTVGSSFVVSKWILEVFPIYLASGIRYGIAAMLLLLLLYFTERPFPKFTKHDFLILCLLSLTGVCGFSVLLLYGLQYTTATESGIITSTSPMGICLISFLFLKEKMSRRQWSGVLLAVCGIAAIHLLTGDTQEIVPGIPRWVGTLLIFGAVIGEALFTIFGKVLSKKMSPLCIATFATIIGFLIFLPFSIYEAISFNFSQPTILEWMYIVYYAVIVTVIGFVLWYYGVSKVPVSTSAVFTGIIAVSSLILSYIFLKEQFQWGHLIGILCVLMGIFITTRQEKENLKQAHSSELKA
;
A
#
# COMPACT_ATOMS: atom_id res chain seq x y z
N MET A 1 19.79 -4.79 19.82
CA MET A 1 19.85 -3.65 18.88
C MET A 1 19.69 -4.05 17.40
N GLY A 2 20.33 -5.11 16.92
CA GLY A 2 20.31 -5.54 15.52
C GLY A 2 18.95 -5.92 14.92
N SER A 3 17.99 -6.48 15.69
CA SER A 3 16.68 -6.89 15.17
C SER A 3 15.78 -5.70 14.78
N LYS A 4 15.79 -4.60 15.55
CA LYS A 4 15.00 -3.40 15.24
C LYS A 4 15.55 -2.63 14.02
N VAL A 5 16.89 -2.59 13.89
CA VAL A 5 17.53 -1.96 12.73
C VAL A 5 17.17 -2.73 11.44
N LYS A 6 17.24 -4.07 11.49
CA LYS A 6 16.81 -4.91 10.36
C LYS A 6 15.35 -4.66 9.99
N ALA A 7 14.45 -4.55 10.97
CA ALA A 7 13.04 -4.25 10.72
C ALA A 7 12.86 -2.87 10.04
N TYR A 8 13.59 -1.85 10.47
CA TYR A 8 13.53 -0.51 9.86
C TYR A 8 14.03 -0.50 8.41
N ILE A 9 15.16 -1.17 8.15
CA ILE A 9 15.70 -1.30 6.79
C ILE A 9 14.71 -2.07 5.90
N SER A 10 14.15 -3.17 6.40
CA SER A 10 13.15 -3.95 5.65
C SER A 10 11.92 -3.12 5.28
N MET A 11 11.39 -2.34 6.23
CA MET A 11 10.24 -1.46 5.96
C MET A 11 10.61 -0.33 4.98
N ALA A 12 11.79 0.24 5.09
CA ALA A 12 12.24 1.28 4.17
C ALA A 12 12.36 0.74 2.73
N ILE A 13 12.97 -0.44 2.55
CA ILE A 13 13.05 -1.10 1.24
C ILE A 13 11.64 -1.42 0.73
N ALA A 14 10.77 -2.02 1.55
CA ALA A 14 9.40 -2.34 1.16
C ALA A 14 8.64 -1.08 0.69
N MET A 15 8.72 0.03 1.39
CA MET A 15 8.02 1.26 1.01
C MET A 15 8.63 1.93 -0.23
N THR A 16 9.95 1.79 -0.44
CA THR A 16 10.59 2.22 -1.69
C THR A 16 10.11 1.38 -2.88
N THR A 17 9.95 0.06 -2.72
CA THR A 17 9.40 -0.78 -3.79
C THR A 17 7.94 -0.46 -4.06
N VAL A 18 7.14 -0.15 -3.05
CA VAL A 18 5.77 0.34 -3.23
C VAL A 18 5.78 1.68 -3.99
N GLY A 19 6.65 2.64 -3.63
CA GLY A 19 6.78 3.90 -4.38
C GLY A 19 7.15 3.69 -5.86
N SER A 20 8.02 2.73 -6.17
CA SER A 20 8.34 2.39 -7.57
C SER A 20 7.17 1.76 -8.33
N SER A 21 6.25 1.10 -7.62
CA SER A 21 5.11 0.46 -8.26
C SER A 21 4.15 1.44 -8.94
N PHE A 22 4.10 2.71 -8.49
CA PHE A 22 3.26 3.73 -9.14
C PHE A 22 3.75 4.02 -10.57
N VAL A 23 5.06 4.12 -10.76
CA VAL A 23 5.67 4.32 -12.08
C VAL A 23 5.43 3.09 -12.96
N VAL A 24 5.76 1.91 -12.46
CA VAL A 24 5.60 0.66 -13.20
C VAL A 24 4.13 0.38 -13.53
N SER A 25 3.20 0.73 -12.62
CA SER A 25 1.77 0.60 -12.89
C SER A 25 1.30 1.48 -14.05
N LYS A 26 1.84 2.71 -14.20
CA LYS A 26 1.54 3.57 -15.36
C LYS A 26 1.90 2.86 -16.67
N TRP A 27 3.10 2.31 -16.78
CA TRP A 27 3.53 1.56 -17.96
C TRP A 27 2.72 0.29 -18.23
N ILE A 28 2.35 -0.43 -17.17
CA ILE A 28 1.49 -1.63 -17.30
C ILE A 28 0.11 -1.23 -17.85
N LEU A 29 -0.47 -0.14 -17.36
CA LEU A 29 -1.80 0.32 -17.77
C LEU A 29 -1.89 0.82 -19.22
N GLU A 30 -0.75 1.13 -19.86
CA GLU A 30 -0.70 1.48 -21.29
C GLU A 30 -1.00 0.29 -22.20
N VAL A 31 -0.74 -0.93 -21.73
CA VAL A 31 -0.77 -2.14 -22.55
C VAL A 31 -1.74 -3.19 -22.02
N PHE A 32 -1.77 -3.38 -20.70
CA PHE A 32 -2.52 -4.49 -20.09
C PHE A 32 -3.83 -4.02 -19.42
N PRO A 33 -4.92 -4.77 -19.59
CA PRO A 33 -6.12 -4.59 -18.76
C PRO A 33 -5.81 -4.82 -17.27
N ILE A 34 -6.54 -4.10 -16.41
CA ILE A 34 -6.25 -4.03 -14.96
C ILE A 34 -6.32 -5.41 -14.29
N TYR A 35 -7.38 -6.17 -14.56
CA TYR A 35 -7.59 -7.46 -13.91
C TYR A 35 -6.64 -8.52 -14.45
N LEU A 36 -6.35 -8.49 -15.76
CA LEU A 36 -5.38 -9.40 -16.39
C LEU A 36 -3.98 -9.18 -15.81
N ALA A 37 -3.50 -7.94 -15.78
CA ALA A 37 -2.21 -7.60 -15.20
C ALA A 37 -2.12 -8.01 -13.72
N SER A 38 -3.17 -7.74 -12.94
CA SER A 38 -3.23 -8.10 -11.52
C SER A 38 -3.23 -9.61 -11.32
N GLY A 39 -4.01 -10.36 -12.10
CA GLY A 39 -4.06 -11.80 -12.01
C GLY A 39 -2.74 -12.46 -12.36
N ILE A 40 -2.09 -12.06 -13.45
CA ILE A 40 -0.77 -12.59 -13.83
C ILE A 40 0.26 -12.27 -12.75
N ARG A 41 0.31 -11.01 -12.27
CA ARG A 41 1.19 -10.57 -11.19
C ARG A 41 1.03 -11.42 -9.93
N TYR A 42 -0.21 -11.56 -9.44
CA TYR A 42 -0.49 -12.32 -8.22
C TYR A 42 -0.31 -13.82 -8.43
N GLY A 43 -0.55 -14.35 -9.62
CA GLY A 43 -0.27 -15.74 -9.99
C GLY A 43 1.24 -16.06 -9.89
N ILE A 44 2.08 -15.24 -10.52
CA ILE A 44 3.55 -15.36 -10.42
C ILE A 44 4.00 -15.25 -8.96
N ALA A 45 3.50 -14.23 -8.24
CA ALA A 45 3.88 -14.00 -6.85
C ALA A 45 3.43 -15.15 -5.94
N ALA A 46 2.22 -15.67 -6.10
CA ALA A 46 1.68 -16.79 -5.34
C ALA A 46 2.52 -18.06 -5.54
N MET A 47 2.90 -18.36 -6.78
CA MET A 47 3.76 -19.51 -7.09
C MET A 47 5.13 -19.38 -6.40
N LEU A 48 5.78 -18.21 -6.52
CA LEU A 48 7.10 -17.98 -5.91
C LEU A 48 7.04 -18.01 -4.38
N LEU A 49 6.05 -17.36 -3.77
CA LEU A 49 5.88 -17.36 -2.33
C LEU A 49 5.54 -18.75 -1.79
N LEU A 50 4.72 -19.53 -2.50
CA LEU A 50 4.38 -20.90 -2.12
C LEU A 50 5.62 -21.81 -2.15
N LEU A 51 6.44 -21.71 -3.20
CA LEU A 51 7.71 -22.42 -3.30
C LEU A 51 8.65 -22.01 -2.15
N LEU A 52 8.78 -20.70 -1.89
CA LEU A 52 9.62 -20.20 -0.82
C LEU A 52 9.14 -20.70 0.54
N LEU A 53 7.83 -20.66 0.82
CA LEU A 53 7.23 -21.17 2.05
C LEU A 53 7.47 -22.68 2.20
N TYR A 54 7.30 -23.44 1.12
CA TYR A 54 7.50 -24.90 1.12
C TYR A 54 8.93 -25.31 1.47
N PHE A 55 9.94 -24.55 1.02
CA PHE A 55 11.35 -24.87 1.29
C PHE A 55 11.88 -24.28 2.61
N THR A 56 11.25 -23.23 3.15
CA THR A 56 11.77 -22.52 4.34
C THR A 56 11.01 -22.82 5.62
N GLU A 57 9.72 -23.10 5.54
CA GLU A 57 8.87 -23.25 6.73
C GLU A 57 8.06 -24.55 6.72
N ARG A 58 8.54 -25.54 7.46
CA ARG A 58 7.80 -26.77 7.74
C ARG A 58 7.85 -27.08 9.23
N PRO A 59 6.75 -27.56 9.84
CA PRO A 59 5.41 -27.84 9.27
C PRO A 59 4.60 -26.55 9.01
N PHE A 60 3.65 -26.64 8.07
CA PHE A 60 2.73 -25.52 7.80
C PHE A 60 1.94 -25.14 9.06
N PRO A 61 1.75 -23.82 9.32
CA PRO A 61 0.98 -23.36 10.47
C PRO A 61 -0.47 -23.84 10.38
N LYS A 62 -1.03 -24.25 11.52
CA LYS A 62 -2.45 -24.62 11.61
C LYS A 62 -3.28 -23.34 11.73
N PHE A 63 -4.24 -23.15 10.82
CA PHE A 63 -5.17 -22.02 10.85
C PHE A 63 -6.43 -22.37 11.62
N THR A 64 -6.91 -21.43 12.42
CA THR A 64 -8.29 -21.45 12.90
C THR A 64 -9.22 -20.88 11.83
N LYS A 65 -10.52 -21.18 11.90
CA LYS A 65 -11.52 -20.56 11.01
C LYS A 65 -11.50 -19.03 11.09
N HIS A 66 -11.23 -18.50 12.26
CA HIS A 66 -11.09 -17.06 12.49
C HIS A 66 -9.86 -16.47 11.79
N ASP A 67 -8.71 -17.15 11.87
CA ASP A 67 -7.48 -16.70 11.19
C ASP A 67 -7.67 -16.71 9.66
N PHE A 68 -8.37 -17.72 9.14
CA PHE A 68 -8.72 -17.79 7.71
C PHE A 68 -9.66 -16.64 7.29
N LEU A 69 -10.66 -16.32 8.11
CA LEU A 69 -11.53 -15.17 7.84
C LEU A 69 -10.74 -13.85 7.78
N ILE A 70 -9.81 -13.63 8.73
CA ILE A 70 -8.95 -12.44 8.72
C ILE A 70 -8.08 -12.40 7.47
N LEU A 71 -7.53 -13.55 7.03
CA LEU A 71 -6.77 -13.64 5.76
C LEU A 71 -7.64 -13.28 4.55
N CYS A 72 -8.88 -13.76 4.50
CA CYS A 72 -9.81 -13.40 3.43
C CYS A 72 -10.13 -11.90 3.41
N LEU A 73 -10.40 -11.31 4.59
CA LEU A 73 -10.65 -9.87 4.71
C LEU A 73 -9.42 -9.05 4.33
N LEU A 74 -8.23 -9.46 4.78
CA LEU A 74 -6.96 -8.84 4.41
C LEU A 74 -6.76 -8.86 2.89
N SER A 75 -7.01 -10.02 2.27
CA SER A 75 -6.83 -10.18 0.82
C SER A 75 -7.87 -9.40 0.02
N LEU A 76 -9.13 -9.43 0.46
CA LEU A 76 -10.21 -8.71 -0.22
C LEU A 76 -10.00 -7.19 -0.17
N THR A 77 -9.64 -6.65 1.01
CA THR A 77 -9.50 -5.20 1.19
C THR A 77 -8.13 -4.69 0.81
N GLY A 78 -7.08 -5.32 1.33
CA GLY A 78 -5.70 -4.84 1.23
C GLY A 78 -4.94 -5.34 0.00
N VAL A 79 -5.33 -6.48 -0.59
CA VAL A 79 -4.71 -6.97 -1.83
C VAL A 79 -5.56 -6.59 -3.04
N CYS A 80 -6.80 -7.06 -3.10
CA CYS A 80 -7.67 -6.84 -4.24
C CYS A 80 -8.22 -5.42 -4.28
N GLY A 81 -8.85 -4.96 -3.21
CA GLY A 81 -9.44 -3.63 -3.11
C GLY A 81 -8.39 -2.55 -3.32
N PHE A 82 -7.26 -2.65 -2.62
CA PHE A 82 -6.13 -1.74 -2.83
C PHE A 82 -5.68 -1.70 -4.28
N SER A 83 -5.44 -2.86 -4.91
CA SER A 83 -4.92 -2.92 -6.28
C SER A 83 -5.89 -2.37 -7.30
N VAL A 84 -7.17 -2.72 -7.20
CA VAL A 84 -8.20 -2.24 -8.13
C VAL A 84 -8.36 -0.73 -8.00
N LEU A 85 -8.55 -0.22 -6.78
CA LEU A 85 -8.74 1.20 -6.53
C LEU A 85 -7.49 2.02 -6.91
N LEU A 86 -6.29 1.49 -6.64
CA LEU A 86 -5.03 2.12 -7.03
C LEU A 86 -4.89 2.20 -8.55
N LEU A 87 -5.08 1.09 -9.26
CA LEU A 87 -4.87 1.04 -10.71
C LEU A 87 -5.90 1.87 -11.46
N TYR A 88 -7.19 1.83 -11.06
CA TYR A 88 -8.19 2.74 -11.62
C TYR A 88 -7.88 4.20 -11.25
N GLY A 89 -7.48 4.47 -10.02
CA GLY A 89 -7.08 5.82 -9.60
C GLY A 89 -5.95 6.38 -10.43
N LEU A 90 -4.92 5.55 -10.73
CA LEU A 90 -3.79 5.93 -11.57
C LEU A 90 -4.16 6.24 -13.03
N GLN A 91 -5.30 5.76 -13.53
CA GLN A 91 -5.79 6.18 -14.86
C GLN A 91 -6.21 7.65 -14.88
N TYR A 92 -6.66 8.19 -13.73
CA TYR A 92 -7.22 9.53 -13.62
C TYR A 92 -6.34 10.54 -12.88
N THR A 93 -5.17 10.11 -12.36
CA THR A 93 -4.22 10.95 -11.63
C THR A 93 -2.78 10.61 -11.97
N THR A 94 -1.81 11.37 -11.47
CA THR A 94 -0.37 11.12 -11.71
C THR A 94 0.20 10.09 -10.74
N ALA A 95 1.36 9.53 -11.06
CA ALA A 95 2.05 8.61 -10.16
C ALA A 95 2.56 9.33 -8.90
N THR A 96 3.03 10.58 -9.06
CA THR A 96 3.45 11.43 -7.93
C THR A 96 2.30 11.70 -6.97
N GLU A 97 1.14 12.18 -7.46
CA GLU A 97 -0.03 12.45 -6.63
C GLU A 97 -0.52 11.19 -5.92
N SER A 98 -0.60 10.07 -6.64
CA SER A 98 -1.01 8.78 -6.07
C SER A 98 -0.10 8.34 -4.94
N GLY A 99 1.22 8.49 -5.10
CA GLY A 99 2.19 8.15 -4.05
C GLY A 99 2.08 9.04 -2.82
N ILE A 100 1.87 10.36 -3.00
CA ILE A 100 1.66 11.30 -1.89
C ILE A 100 0.37 10.95 -1.13
N ILE A 101 -0.74 10.72 -1.85
CA ILE A 101 -2.02 10.35 -1.24
C ILE A 101 -1.90 9.00 -0.51
N THR A 102 -1.27 8.00 -1.11
CA THR A 102 -1.12 6.68 -0.50
C THR A 102 -0.28 6.74 0.79
N SER A 103 0.70 7.63 0.88
CA SER A 103 1.48 7.80 2.11
C SER A 103 0.68 8.34 3.30
N THR A 104 -0.60 8.71 3.11
CA THR A 104 -1.50 9.11 4.20
C THR A 104 -2.11 7.92 4.98
N SER A 105 -1.67 6.68 4.73
CA SER A 105 -2.15 5.48 5.44
C SER A 105 -2.20 5.60 6.98
N PRO A 106 -1.29 6.29 7.68
CA PRO A 106 -1.41 6.48 9.13
C PRO A 106 -2.67 7.22 9.54
N MET A 107 -3.11 8.19 8.72
CA MET A 107 -4.35 8.93 8.95
C MET A 107 -5.56 8.03 8.67
N GLY A 108 -5.46 7.16 7.65
CA GLY A 108 -6.45 6.12 7.37
C GLY A 108 -6.66 5.18 8.55
N ILE A 109 -5.59 4.72 9.21
CA ILE A 109 -5.64 3.91 10.43
C ILE A 109 -6.37 4.65 11.55
N CYS A 110 -6.03 5.93 11.79
CA CYS A 110 -6.70 6.76 12.80
C CYS A 110 -8.20 6.91 12.52
N LEU A 111 -8.58 7.16 11.26
CA LEU A 111 -9.99 7.27 10.85
C LEU A 111 -10.75 5.96 11.03
N ILE A 112 -10.17 4.83 10.68
CA ILE A 112 -10.77 3.50 10.89
C ILE A 112 -10.98 3.24 12.38
N SER A 113 -9.98 3.52 13.23
CA SER A 113 -10.09 3.38 14.68
C SER A 113 -11.20 4.26 15.25
N PHE A 114 -11.32 5.50 14.78
CA PHE A 114 -12.38 6.41 15.21
C PHE A 114 -13.79 5.94 14.80
N LEU A 115 -13.97 5.55 13.54
CA LEU A 115 -15.28 5.22 12.98
C LEU A 115 -15.80 3.84 13.47
N PHE A 116 -14.92 2.84 13.48
CA PHE A 116 -15.32 1.45 13.74
C PHE A 116 -15.05 0.98 15.16
N LEU A 117 -13.92 1.41 15.77
CA LEU A 117 -13.59 1.05 17.14
C LEU A 117 -14.11 2.07 18.15
N LYS A 118 -14.71 3.20 17.69
CA LYS A 118 -15.20 4.32 18.50
C LYS A 118 -14.13 4.89 19.47
N GLU A 119 -12.87 4.76 19.08
CA GLU A 119 -11.76 5.33 19.83
C GLU A 119 -11.75 6.85 19.70
N LYS A 120 -11.48 7.56 20.81
CA LYS A 120 -11.42 9.02 20.79
C LYS A 120 -10.12 9.47 20.13
N MET A 121 -10.21 10.19 19.03
CA MET A 121 -9.06 10.83 18.42
C MET A 121 -8.62 12.06 19.24
N SER A 122 -7.32 12.17 19.49
CA SER A 122 -6.73 13.34 20.13
C SER A 122 -6.76 14.55 19.17
N ARG A 123 -6.67 15.77 19.74
CA ARG A 123 -6.57 17.01 18.93
C ARG A 123 -5.38 16.98 17.96
N ARG A 124 -4.26 16.35 18.34
CA ARG A 124 -3.07 16.20 17.49
C ARG A 124 -3.33 15.22 16.32
N GLN A 125 -4.05 14.14 16.55
CA GLN A 125 -4.43 13.22 15.45
C GLN A 125 -5.36 13.92 14.45
N TRP A 126 -6.34 14.69 14.93
CA TRP A 126 -7.19 15.51 14.07
C TRP A 126 -6.40 16.55 13.29
N SER A 127 -5.43 17.24 13.91
CA SER A 127 -4.57 18.19 13.20
C SER A 127 -3.69 17.52 12.13
N GLY A 128 -3.20 16.31 12.40
CA GLY A 128 -2.46 15.52 11.40
C GLY A 128 -3.31 15.12 10.19
N VAL A 129 -4.54 14.65 10.44
CA VAL A 129 -5.50 14.33 9.36
C VAL A 129 -5.85 15.58 8.56
N LEU A 130 -6.16 16.69 9.24
CA LEU A 130 -6.49 17.95 8.56
C LEU A 130 -5.31 18.44 7.70
N LEU A 131 -4.08 18.36 8.22
CA LEU A 131 -2.88 18.75 7.47
C LEU A 131 -2.67 17.89 6.22
N ALA A 132 -2.94 16.57 6.30
CA ALA A 132 -2.90 15.70 5.13
C ALA A 132 -3.97 16.08 4.09
N VAL A 133 -5.20 16.35 4.52
CA VAL A 133 -6.28 16.81 3.63
C VAL A 133 -5.92 18.15 2.97
N CYS A 134 -5.37 19.10 3.74
CA CYS A 134 -4.86 20.37 3.19
C CYS A 134 -3.72 20.14 2.18
N GLY A 135 -2.82 19.19 2.45
CA GLY A 135 -1.75 18.81 1.52
C GLY A 135 -2.28 18.26 0.19
N ILE A 136 -3.28 17.38 0.24
CA ILE A 136 -3.93 16.84 -0.96
C ILE A 136 -4.68 17.96 -1.71
N ALA A 137 -5.38 18.82 -0.99
CA ALA A 137 -6.05 19.98 -1.60
C ALA A 137 -5.05 20.94 -2.26
N ALA A 138 -3.90 21.17 -1.62
CA ALA A 138 -2.83 22.01 -2.18
C ALA A 138 -2.28 21.44 -3.49
N ILE A 139 -2.16 20.12 -3.63
CA ILE A 139 -1.77 19.50 -4.90
C ILE A 139 -2.75 19.95 -5.99
N HIS A 140 -4.06 19.75 -5.80
CA HIS A 140 -5.05 20.07 -6.82
C HIS A 140 -5.18 21.59 -7.10
N LEU A 141 -5.02 22.44 -6.09
CA LEU A 141 -5.18 23.88 -6.23
C LEU A 141 -3.95 24.57 -6.83
N LEU A 142 -2.74 24.08 -6.48
CA LEU A 142 -1.47 24.74 -6.84
C LEU A 142 -0.80 24.12 -8.07
N THR A 143 -1.16 22.92 -8.46
CA THR A 143 -0.64 22.33 -9.70
C THR A 143 -1.17 23.04 -10.94
N GLY A 144 -2.28 23.79 -10.83
CA GLY A 144 -2.87 24.54 -11.95
C GLY A 144 -3.33 23.66 -13.12
N ASP A 145 -3.12 22.38 -13.00
CA ASP A 145 -3.34 21.39 -14.06
C ASP A 145 -4.78 20.89 -13.94
N THR A 146 -5.70 21.70 -14.51
CA THR A 146 -7.11 21.31 -14.68
C THR A 146 -7.28 20.32 -15.83
N GLN A 147 -6.20 19.95 -16.54
CA GLN A 147 -6.28 19.03 -17.66
C GLN A 147 -6.68 17.63 -17.16
N GLU A 148 -7.83 17.20 -17.60
CA GLU A 148 -8.32 15.85 -17.41
C GLU A 148 -7.33 14.89 -18.10
N ILE A 149 -6.83 13.88 -17.39
CA ILE A 149 -5.99 12.83 -18.00
C ILE A 149 -6.84 11.99 -18.95
N VAL A 150 -8.11 11.79 -18.57
CA VAL A 150 -9.14 11.17 -19.42
C VAL A 150 -10.25 12.19 -19.64
N PRO A 151 -10.56 12.56 -20.90
CA PRO A 151 -11.60 13.54 -21.20
C PRO A 151 -12.95 13.16 -20.56
N GLY A 152 -13.59 14.13 -19.90
CA GLY A 152 -14.88 13.95 -19.24
C GLY A 152 -14.82 13.35 -17.83
N ILE A 153 -13.62 13.01 -17.31
CA ILE A 153 -13.46 12.51 -15.95
C ILE A 153 -12.54 13.43 -15.15
N PRO A 154 -13.07 14.14 -14.15
CA PRO A 154 -12.25 15.04 -13.31
C PRO A 154 -11.20 14.29 -12.50
N ARG A 155 -10.01 14.86 -12.32
CA ARG A 155 -8.88 14.28 -11.56
C ARG A 155 -9.24 13.89 -10.11
N TRP A 156 -10.16 14.61 -9.47
CA TRP A 156 -10.60 14.28 -8.11
C TRP A 156 -11.22 12.88 -7.99
N VAL A 157 -11.75 12.31 -9.09
CA VAL A 157 -12.21 10.90 -9.11
C VAL A 157 -11.05 9.96 -8.86
N GLY A 158 -9.91 10.18 -9.51
CA GLY A 158 -8.67 9.44 -9.25
C GLY A 158 -8.23 9.56 -7.79
N THR A 159 -8.26 10.79 -7.24
CA THR A 159 -7.94 11.05 -5.83
C THR A 159 -8.83 10.27 -4.88
N LEU A 160 -10.14 10.21 -5.10
CA LEU A 160 -11.07 9.43 -4.28
C LEU A 160 -10.79 7.93 -4.36
N LEU A 161 -10.48 7.41 -5.55
CA LEU A 161 -10.11 6.01 -5.72
C LEU A 161 -8.82 5.67 -4.97
N ILE A 162 -7.79 6.52 -5.09
CA ILE A 162 -6.54 6.35 -4.33
C ILE A 162 -6.78 6.43 -2.82
N PHE A 163 -7.67 7.33 -2.38
CA PHE A 163 -8.03 7.41 -0.96
C PHE A 163 -8.74 6.14 -0.48
N GLY A 164 -9.59 5.53 -1.30
CA GLY A 164 -10.14 4.19 -1.06
C GLY A 164 -9.05 3.12 -0.94
N ALA A 165 -8.02 3.20 -1.78
CA ALA A 165 -6.84 2.31 -1.68
C ALA A 165 -6.08 2.51 -0.35
N VAL A 166 -5.96 3.75 0.15
CA VAL A 166 -5.36 4.05 1.47
C VAL A 166 -6.10 3.33 2.60
N ILE A 167 -7.42 3.28 2.54
CA ILE A 167 -8.22 2.51 3.52
C ILE A 167 -7.89 1.01 3.42
N GLY A 168 -7.79 0.48 2.20
CA GLY A 168 -7.37 -0.90 1.95
C GLY A 168 -5.99 -1.21 2.52
N GLU A 169 -5.01 -0.33 2.31
CA GLU A 169 -3.64 -0.45 2.86
C GLU A 169 -3.62 -0.40 4.39
N ALA A 170 -4.43 0.47 4.99
CA ALA A 170 -4.56 0.53 6.44
C ALA A 170 -5.10 -0.79 7.01
N LEU A 171 -6.14 -1.37 6.40
CA LEU A 171 -6.69 -2.67 6.77
C LEU A 171 -5.68 -3.81 6.56
N PHE A 172 -4.92 -3.80 5.45
CA PHE A 172 -3.83 -4.72 5.18
C PHE A 172 -2.80 -4.75 6.31
N THR A 173 -2.41 -3.57 6.80
CA THR A 173 -1.46 -3.43 7.90
C THR A 173 -2.04 -3.90 9.23
N ILE A 174 -3.29 -3.54 9.54
CA ILE A 174 -3.96 -3.92 10.79
C ILE A 174 -4.17 -5.43 10.86
N PHE A 175 -4.77 -6.02 9.83
CA PHE A 175 -5.01 -7.47 9.77
C PHE A 175 -3.71 -8.26 9.74
N GLY A 176 -2.71 -7.78 9.00
CA GLY A 176 -1.38 -8.36 9.00
C GLY A 176 -0.72 -8.35 10.38
N LYS A 177 -0.89 -7.26 11.15
CA LYS A 177 -0.40 -7.18 12.53
C LYS A 177 -1.10 -8.18 13.46
N VAL A 178 -2.42 -8.35 13.32
CA VAL A 178 -3.17 -9.35 14.10
C VAL A 178 -2.66 -10.76 13.81
N LEU A 179 -2.50 -11.11 12.53
CA LEU A 179 -2.02 -12.42 12.10
C LEU A 179 -0.56 -12.66 12.48
N SER A 180 0.29 -11.64 12.51
CA SER A 180 1.72 -11.76 12.82
C SER A 180 2.02 -12.26 14.25
N LYS A 181 1.00 -12.34 15.11
CA LYS A 181 1.11 -12.95 16.43
C LYS A 181 1.13 -14.48 16.38
N LYS A 182 0.61 -15.08 15.30
CA LYS A 182 0.44 -16.53 15.15
C LYS A 182 1.15 -17.10 13.92
N MET A 183 1.38 -16.27 12.92
CA MET A 183 1.89 -16.67 11.61
C MET A 183 3.18 -15.91 11.29
N SER A 184 4.07 -16.55 10.54
CA SER A 184 5.28 -15.90 10.05
C SER A 184 4.93 -14.85 8.97
N PRO A 185 5.80 -13.84 8.76
CA PRO A 185 5.66 -12.87 7.69
C PRO A 185 5.51 -13.50 6.32
N LEU A 186 6.29 -14.54 6.03
CA LEU A 186 6.24 -15.26 4.76
C LEU A 186 4.91 -15.98 4.58
N CYS A 187 4.41 -16.64 5.65
CA CYS A 187 3.13 -17.33 5.63
C CYS A 187 1.97 -16.35 5.35
N ILE A 188 1.93 -15.18 6.02
CA ILE A 188 0.90 -14.15 5.79
C ILE A 188 0.96 -13.66 4.35
N ALA A 189 2.16 -13.31 3.86
CA ALA A 189 2.35 -12.86 2.48
C ALA A 189 1.88 -13.91 1.47
N THR A 190 2.23 -15.19 1.69
CA THR A 190 1.87 -16.29 0.79
C THR A 190 0.36 -16.47 0.70
N PHE A 191 -0.33 -16.64 1.84
CA PHE A 191 -1.77 -16.88 1.83
C PHE A 191 -2.57 -15.66 1.39
N ALA A 192 -2.15 -14.46 1.77
CA ALA A 192 -2.76 -13.22 1.27
C ALA A 192 -2.68 -13.11 -0.25
N THR A 193 -1.53 -13.47 -0.82
CA THR A 193 -1.30 -13.42 -2.27
C THR A 193 -2.07 -14.52 -3.00
N ILE A 194 -2.13 -15.74 -2.45
CA ILE A 194 -2.92 -16.85 -3.03
C ILE A 194 -4.40 -16.50 -3.06
N ILE A 195 -4.97 -16.03 -1.95
CA ILE A 195 -6.38 -15.64 -1.89
C ILE A 195 -6.63 -14.47 -2.85
N GLY A 196 -5.73 -13.47 -2.88
CA GLY A 196 -5.79 -12.37 -3.83
C GLY A 196 -5.79 -12.84 -5.28
N PHE A 197 -4.91 -13.78 -5.64
CA PHE A 197 -4.90 -14.40 -6.97
C PHE A 197 -6.22 -15.09 -7.29
N LEU A 198 -6.76 -15.89 -6.37
CA LEU A 198 -8.02 -16.60 -6.58
C LEU A 198 -9.21 -15.63 -6.79
N ILE A 199 -9.22 -14.49 -6.10
CA ILE A 199 -10.24 -13.45 -6.29
C ILE A 199 -10.09 -12.78 -7.67
N PHE A 200 -8.86 -12.51 -8.12
CA PHE A 200 -8.61 -11.91 -9.43
C PHE A 200 -8.83 -12.86 -10.58
N LEU A 201 -8.68 -14.18 -10.37
CA LEU A 201 -8.66 -15.19 -11.42
C LEU A 201 -9.87 -15.14 -12.38
N PRO A 202 -11.14 -15.08 -11.91
CA PRO A 202 -12.29 -15.02 -12.82
C PRO A 202 -12.29 -13.77 -13.70
N PHE A 203 -11.94 -12.62 -13.15
CA PHE A 203 -11.87 -11.36 -13.89
C PHE A 203 -10.69 -11.34 -14.88
N SER A 204 -9.55 -11.92 -14.49
CA SER A 204 -8.38 -12.05 -15.35
C SER A 204 -8.65 -12.97 -16.55
N ILE A 205 -9.35 -14.09 -16.33
CA ILE A 205 -9.76 -14.99 -17.42
C ILE A 205 -10.71 -14.27 -18.37
N TYR A 206 -11.65 -13.49 -17.85
CA TYR A 206 -12.58 -12.73 -18.69
C TYR A 206 -11.85 -11.73 -19.59
N GLU A 207 -10.91 -10.96 -19.06
CA GLU A 207 -10.12 -10.00 -19.85
C GLU A 207 -9.15 -10.72 -20.79
N ALA A 208 -8.62 -11.88 -20.41
CA ALA A 208 -7.71 -12.68 -21.25
C ALA A 208 -8.35 -13.16 -22.55
N ILE A 209 -9.66 -13.39 -22.56
CA ILE A 209 -10.39 -13.87 -23.77
C ILE A 209 -10.27 -12.88 -24.92
N SER A 210 -10.32 -11.58 -24.64
CA SER A 210 -10.26 -10.52 -25.64
C SER A 210 -8.86 -9.92 -25.84
N PHE A 211 -7.88 -10.31 -25.00
CA PHE A 211 -6.56 -9.74 -25.00
C PHE A 211 -5.63 -10.42 -26.01
N ASN A 212 -4.93 -9.62 -26.82
CA ASN A 212 -3.95 -10.14 -27.76
C ASN A 212 -2.56 -10.27 -27.10
N PHE A 213 -2.22 -11.49 -26.68
CA PHE A 213 -0.95 -11.79 -26.00
C PHE A 213 0.31 -11.59 -26.86
N SER A 214 0.18 -11.43 -28.18
CA SER A 214 1.31 -11.16 -29.07
C SER A 214 1.62 -9.66 -29.19
N GLN A 215 0.76 -8.80 -28.66
CA GLN A 215 0.93 -7.34 -28.72
C GLN A 215 2.02 -6.83 -27.77
N PRO A 216 2.09 -7.29 -26.49
CA PRO A 216 3.08 -6.76 -25.56
C PRO A 216 4.51 -7.21 -25.93
N THR A 217 5.45 -6.29 -25.81
CA THR A 217 6.88 -6.55 -25.94
C THR A 217 7.43 -7.30 -24.73
N ILE A 218 8.64 -7.88 -24.86
CA ILE A 218 9.33 -8.53 -23.73
C ILE A 218 9.51 -7.55 -22.56
N LEU A 219 9.78 -6.27 -22.83
CA LEU A 219 9.95 -5.24 -21.79
C LEU A 219 8.67 -5.03 -20.99
N GLU A 220 7.51 -5.00 -21.62
CA GLU A 220 6.22 -4.82 -20.96
C GLU A 220 5.85 -6.04 -20.07
N TRP A 221 6.17 -7.25 -20.53
CA TRP A 221 6.09 -8.44 -19.69
C TRP A 221 7.02 -8.37 -18.47
N MET A 222 8.23 -7.83 -18.64
CA MET A 222 9.17 -7.62 -17.54
C MET A 222 8.63 -6.65 -16.48
N TYR A 223 7.77 -5.67 -16.81
CA TYR A 223 7.11 -4.81 -15.84
C TYR A 223 6.20 -5.61 -14.92
N ILE A 224 5.42 -6.56 -15.45
CA ILE A 224 4.58 -7.44 -14.62
C ILE A 224 5.43 -8.33 -13.73
N VAL A 225 6.51 -8.91 -14.26
CA VAL A 225 7.46 -9.74 -13.49
C VAL A 225 8.12 -8.92 -12.37
N TYR A 226 8.59 -7.70 -12.68
CA TYR A 226 9.12 -6.78 -11.68
C TYR A 226 8.11 -6.52 -10.56
N TYR A 227 6.88 -6.22 -10.92
CA TYR A 227 5.83 -5.95 -9.94
C TYR A 227 5.52 -7.20 -9.10
N ALA A 228 5.46 -8.38 -9.70
CA ALA A 228 5.25 -9.64 -8.99
C ALA A 228 6.39 -9.94 -8.01
N VAL A 229 7.64 -9.89 -8.48
CA VAL A 229 8.81 -10.30 -7.70
C VAL A 229 9.22 -9.23 -6.69
N ILE A 230 9.45 -8.00 -7.16
CA ILE A 230 10.03 -6.96 -6.31
C ILE A 230 8.98 -6.34 -5.39
N VAL A 231 7.83 -5.93 -5.96
CA VAL A 231 6.82 -5.22 -5.16
C VAL A 231 5.99 -6.19 -4.33
N THR A 232 5.54 -7.31 -4.92
CA THR A 232 4.64 -8.24 -4.20
C THR A 232 5.43 -9.23 -3.35
N VAL A 233 6.33 -10.03 -3.92
CA VAL A 233 7.05 -11.06 -3.13
C VAL A 233 7.96 -10.42 -2.10
N ILE A 234 8.93 -9.64 -2.55
CA ILE A 234 9.93 -9.04 -1.68
C ILE A 234 9.28 -7.97 -0.79
N GLY A 235 8.47 -7.09 -1.35
CA GLY A 235 7.80 -6.01 -0.62
C GLY A 235 6.91 -6.53 0.50
N PHE A 236 6.04 -7.51 0.27
CA PHE A 236 5.13 -8.05 1.29
C PHE A 236 5.89 -8.77 2.40
N VAL A 237 6.89 -9.60 2.07
CA VAL A 237 7.68 -10.32 3.08
C VAL A 237 8.44 -9.34 3.96
N LEU A 238 9.11 -8.34 3.36
CA LEU A 238 9.86 -7.33 4.10
C LEU A 238 8.93 -6.44 4.94
N TRP A 239 7.77 -6.07 4.42
CA TRP A 239 6.78 -5.28 5.15
C TRP A 239 6.27 -6.03 6.37
N TYR A 240 5.77 -7.26 6.20
CA TYR A 240 5.28 -8.05 7.33
C TYR A 240 6.36 -8.41 8.33
N TYR A 241 7.60 -8.63 7.87
CA TYR A 241 8.73 -8.79 8.78
C TYR A 241 8.92 -7.54 9.66
N GLY A 242 8.89 -6.36 9.06
CA GLY A 242 8.98 -5.10 9.80
C GLY A 242 7.82 -4.91 10.78
N VAL A 243 6.58 -5.01 10.28
CA VAL A 243 5.34 -4.85 11.07
C VAL A 243 5.27 -5.84 12.24
N SER A 244 5.77 -7.07 12.08
CA SER A 244 5.80 -8.05 13.18
C SER A 244 6.69 -7.64 14.35
N LYS A 245 7.76 -6.87 14.09
CA LYS A 245 8.81 -6.52 15.06
C LYS A 245 8.64 -5.16 15.74
N VAL A 246 7.77 -4.30 15.22
CA VAL A 246 7.57 -2.95 15.73
C VAL A 246 6.08 -2.64 15.94
N PRO A 247 5.73 -1.62 16.76
CA PRO A 247 4.36 -1.12 16.85
C PRO A 247 3.85 -0.59 15.50
N VAL A 248 2.53 -0.68 15.25
CA VAL A 248 1.90 -0.18 14.01
C VAL A 248 2.20 1.30 13.79
N SER A 249 2.19 2.11 14.85
CA SER A 249 2.57 3.54 14.81
C SER A 249 4.00 3.79 14.30
N THR A 250 4.91 2.88 14.61
CA THR A 250 6.28 2.97 14.09
C THR A 250 6.34 2.57 12.61
N SER A 251 5.66 1.50 12.21
CA SER A 251 5.60 1.12 10.79
C SER A 251 4.92 2.18 9.93
N ALA A 252 3.90 2.84 10.45
CA ALA A 252 3.19 3.92 9.76
C ALA A 252 4.11 5.09 9.34
N VAL A 253 5.18 5.40 10.10
CA VAL A 253 6.14 6.46 9.71
C VAL A 253 6.82 6.14 8.37
N PHE A 254 7.05 4.84 8.09
CA PHE A 254 7.74 4.42 6.88
C PHE A 254 6.91 4.60 5.61
N THR A 255 5.57 4.74 5.71
CA THR A 255 4.74 5.03 4.54
C THR A 255 5.08 6.38 3.89
N GLY A 256 5.65 7.32 4.65
CA GLY A 256 6.17 8.57 4.08
C GLY A 256 7.26 8.37 3.01
N ILE A 257 7.97 7.23 3.03
CA ILE A 257 8.97 6.87 2.01
C ILE A 257 8.30 6.64 0.66
N ILE A 258 7.03 6.19 0.64
CA ILE A 258 6.25 6.02 -0.60
C ILE A 258 6.19 7.36 -1.34
N ALA A 259 5.79 8.45 -0.65
CA ALA A 259 5.68 9.76 -1.27
C ALA A 259 7.01 10.25 -1.86
N VAL A 260 8.10 10.08 -1.10
CA VAL A 260 9.44 10.50 -1.55
C VAL A 260 9.91 9.68 -2.74
N SER A 261 9.79 8.35 -2.66
CA SER A 261 10.24 7.46 -3.72
C SER A 261 9.39 7.56 -4.98
N SER A 262 8.05 7.66 -4.86
CA SER A 262 7.18 7.85 -6.02
C SER A 262 7.46 9.17 -6.73
N LEU A 263 7.61 10.28 -5.98
CA LEU A 263 7.95 11.58 -6.55
C LEU A 263 9.27 11.55 -7.32
N ILE A 264 10.34 11.06 -6.69
CA ILE A 264 11.66 10.99 -7.34
C ILE A 264 11.61 10.12 -8.60
N LEU A 265 11.01 8.93 -8.49
CA LEU A 265 10.97 7.97 -9.60
C LEU A 265 10.04 8.46 -10.73
N SER A 266 8.93 9.12 -10.43
CA SER A 266 8.04 9.69 -11.45
C SER A 266 8.72 10.82 -12.23
N TYR A 267 9.47 11.67 -11.56
CA TYR A 267 10.23 12.73 -12.25
C TYR A 267 11.34 12.17 -13.14
N ILE A 268 12.03 11.10 -12.69
CA ILE A 268 13.12 10.49 -13.47
C ILE A 268 12.58 9.67 -14.65
N PHE A 269 11.60 8.81 -14.41
CA PHE A 269 11.19 7.78 -15.36
C PHE A 269 9.95 8.14 -16.19
N LEU A 270 8.96 8.83 -15.60
CA LEU A 270 7.75 9.28 -16.31
C LEU A 270 7.92 10.71 -16.84
N LYS A 271 9.03 11.39 -16.49
CA LYS A 271 9.30 12.78 -16.87
C LYS A 271 8.12 13.72 -16.46
N GLU A 272 7.45 13.40 -15.36
CA GLU A 272 6.43 14.27 -14.81
C GLU A 272 7.05 15.64 -14.51
N GLN A 273 6.33 16.72 -14.83
CA GLN A 273 6.84 18.07 -14.63
C GLN A 273 6.85 18.43 -13.14
N PHE A 274 7.90 19.10 -12.69
CA PHE A 274 7.97 19.63 -11.33
C PHE A 274 6.84 20.63 -11.09
N GLN A 275 6.13 20.44 -10.00
CA GLN A 275 5.07 21.36 -9.59
C GLN A 275 5.19 21.67 -8.09
N TRP A 276 5.05 22.94 -7.74
CA TRP A 276 5.11 23.40 -6.35
C TRP A 276 4.04 22.75 -5.47
N GLY A 277 2.87 22.42 -6.07
CA GLY A 277 1.81 21.69 -5.38
C GLY A 277 2.27 20.33 -4.86
N HIS A 278 3.06 19.59 -5.62
CA HIS A 278 3.63 18.30 -5.18
C HIS A 278 4.57 18.48 -3.97
N LEU A 279 5.43 19.50 -4.01
CA LEU A 279 6.36 19.77 -2.89
C LEU A 279 5.61 20.19 -1.61
N ILE A 280 4.65 21.09 -1.73
CA ILE A 280 3.84 21.53 -0.59
C ILE A 280 2.99 20.38 -0.06
N GLY A 281 2.36 19.60 -0.97
CA GLY A 281 1.56 18.44 -0.62
C GLY A 281 2.36 17.40 0.17
N ILE A 282 3.55 17.00 -0.32
CA ILE A 282 4.39 16.03 0.37
C ILE A 282 4.86 16.52 1.74
N LEU A 283 5.24 17.82 1.87
CA LEU A 283 5.64 18.39 3.15
C LEU A 283 4.47 18.39 4.16
N CYS A 284 3.27 18.77 3.74
CA CYS A 284 2.07 18.72 4.59
C CYS A 284 1.76 17.29 5.03
N VAL A 285 1.81 16.31 4.12
CA VAL A 285 1.55 14.91 4.43
C VAL A 285 2.60 14.35 5.38
N LEU A 286 3.89 14.59 5.13
CA LEU A 286 4.98 14.13 6.02
C LEU A 286 4.88 14.76 7.43
N MET A 287 4.54 16.05 7.53
CA MET A 287 4.26 16.67 8.82
C MET A 287 3.03 16.06 9.50
N GLY A 288 1.97 15.78 8.76
CA GLY A 288 0.78 15.10 9.27
C GLY A 288 1.10 13.71 9.82
N ILE A 289 1.91 12.91 9.11
CA ILE A 289 2.42 11.60 9.55
C ILE A 289 3.19 11.77 10.87
N PHE A 290 4.12 12.71 10.92
CA PHE A 290 4.95 12.96 12.10
C PHE A 290 4.11 13.31 13.33
N ILE A 291 3.14 14.22 13.18
CA ILE A 291 2.25 14.64 14.27
C ILE A 291 1.41 13.48 14.78
N THR A 292 0.79 12.73 13.86
CA THR A 292 -0.11 11.61 14.18
C THR A 292 0.63 10.47 14.89
N THR A 293 1.78 10.07 14.37
CA THR A 293 2.55 8.93 14.90
C THR A 293 3.25 9.24 16.23
N ARG A 294 3.63 10.48 16.47
CA ARG A 294 4.21 10.90 17.77
C ARG A 294 3.20 10.75 18.90
N GLN A 295 1.93 11.12 18.68
CA GLN A 295 0.87 11.00 19.67
C GLN A 295 0.57 9.55 20.03
N GLU A 296 0.52 8.66 19.04
CA GLU A 296 0.27 7.24 19.29
C GLU A 296 1.36 6.61 20.15
N LYS A 297 2.64 6.99 19.93
CA LYS A 297 3.76 6.56 20.78
C LYS A 297 3.62 7.05 22.23
N GLU A 298 3.14 8.28 22.46
CA GLU A 298 2.92 8.84 23.79
C GLU A 298 1.79 8.08 24.52
N ASN A 299 0.69 7.80 23.81
CA ASN A 299 -0.44 7.03 24.37
C ASN A 299 -0.05 5.61 24.76
N LEU A 300 0.73 4.91 23.92
CA LEU A 300 1.24 3.57 24.22
C LEU A 300 2.17 3.54 25.43
N LYS A 301 3.01 4.57 25.61
CA LYS A 301 3.87 4.69 26.81
C LYS A 301 3.04 4.91 28.08
N GLN A 302 2.01 5.73 28.00
CA GLN A 302 1.11 6.00 29.16
C GLN A 302 0.32 4.75 29.55
N ALA A 303 -0.24 4.01 28.58
CA ALA A 303 -0.95 2.76 28.83
C ALA A 303 -0.02 1.72 29.51
N HIS A 304 1.19 1.54 28.97
CA HIS A 304 2.15 0.60 29.56
C HIS A 304 2.62 1.01 30.97
N SER A 305 2.76 2.32 31.22
CA SER A 305 3.12 2.82 32.56
C SER A 305 1.97 2.71 33.57
N SER A 306 0.70 2.73 33.13
CA SER A 306 -0.46 2.49 33.99
C SER A 306 -0.65 1.02 34.34
N GLU A 307 -0.35 0.09 33.41
CA GLU A 307 -0.38 -1.35 33.67
C GLU A 307 0.72 -1.78 34.65
N LEU A 308 1.89 -1.12 34.64
CA LEU A 308 2.98 -1.42 35.58
C LEU A 308 2.74 -0.87 37.01
N LYS A 309 1.77 0.04 37.16
CA LYS A 309 1.39 0.65 38.46
C LYS A 309 0.14 0.00 39.10
N ALA A 310 -0.59 -0.82 38.36
CA ALA A 310 -1.74 -1.59 38.82
C ALA A 310 -1.34 -3.00 39.19
#